data_29cee7d0f691e17df8565323b9fb797a
#
_entry.id   29cee7d0f691e17df8565323b9fb797a
#
_cell.length_a   1.000
_cell.length_b   1.000
_cell.length_c   1.000
_cell.angle_alpha   90.00
_cell.angle_beta   90.00
_cell.angle_gamma   90.00
#
_symmetry.space_group_name_H-M   'P 1'
#
loop_
_entity.id
_entity.type
_entity.pdbx_description
1 polymer ?
#
loop_
_entity_poly.entity_id
_entity_poly.type
_entity_poly.pdbx_seq_one_letter_code
_entity_poly.pdbx_strand_id
1 'polypeptide(L)'
;MNLFEVFITQPIFNLLLVIYNFVGDFGLAIIIFTIIVKIVLWPITKSQLHQSKLMQKLQPELKKIKKNANGNRQLENIQMLNLYRKHNVKPFRSILTLFIQIPIFITLFSVIRIISTQQDQIPKYVYAPVSEFAKVSEVIKNPRSFDPKLFGVVRLSEKALPINSKSAAFLFVITVFSALAQWYSIRQTQGKTNGRKISDIMKEAAEGKQADQAEMNQIVSRQMSFMMPAMMFVVMVNFYGAITFYYFITNLIQIIQQKYIFDIDRKELEEVASEKTNKKIKNAKEAKIIKSDNKSSGNIRRIKAKDSRRKK
;
A
#
# COMPACT_ATOMS: atom_id res chain seq x y z
N MET A 1 -10.15 14.45 -28.19
CA MET A 1 -9.58 13.62 -27.12
C MET A 1 -8.20 14.18 -26.78
N ASN A 2 -7.89 14.32 -25.49
CA ASN A 2 -6.57 14.74 -25.06
C ASN A 2 -5.61 13.53 -24.97
N LEU A 3 -4.30 13.76 -24.83
CA LEU A 3 -3.29 12.69 -24.76
C LEU A 3 -3.56 11.68 -23.64
N PHE A 4 -4.04 12.16 -22.48
CA PHE A 4 -4.39 11.30 -21.35
C PHE A 4 -5.57 10.37 -21.69
N GLU A 5 -6.57 10.87 -22.41
CA GLU A 5 -7.70 10.06 -22.86
C GLU A 5 -7.26 8.97 -23.82
N VAL A 6 -6.41 9.29 -24.81
CA VAL A 6 -5.95 8.34 -25.83
C VAL A 6 -5.05 7.26 -25.24
N PHE A 7 -4.07 7.64 -24.39
CA PHE A 7 -3.06 6.69 -23.91
C PHE A 7 -3.45 5.94 -22.63
N ILE A 8 -4.39 6.46 -21.84
CA ILE A 8 -4.74 5.86 -20.56
C ILE A 8 -6.23 5.51 -20.50
N THR A 9 -7.13 6.45 -20.80
CA THR A 9 -8.57 6.21 -20.64
C THR A 9 -9.08 5.22 -21.67
N GLN A 10 -8.76 5.38 -22.94
CA GLN A 10 -9.19 4.47 -24.00
C GLN A 10 -8.74 3.02 -23.81
N PRO A 11 -7.45 2.71 -23.56
CA PRO A 11 -7.02 1.34 -23.30
C PRO A 11 -7.74 0.68 -22.14
N ILE A 12 -7.91 1.41 -21.02
CA ILE A 12 -8.60 0.91 -19.84
C ILE A 12 -10.09 0.70 -20.12
N PHE A 13 -10.73 1.62 -20.83
CA PHE A 13 -12.12 1.51 -21.25
C PHE A 13 -12.35 0.26 -22.10
N ASN A 14 -11.52 0.07 -23.12
CA ASN A 14 -11.62 -1.10 -24.01
C ASN A 14 -11.30 -2.40 -23.30
N LEU A 15 -10.29 -2.44 -22.41
CA LEU A 15 -10.01 -3.63 -21.60
C LEU A 15 -11.23 -4.01 -20.74
N LEU A 16 -11.88 -3.02 -20.11
CA LEU A 16 -13.07 -3.27 -19.30
C LEU A 16 -14.24 -3.80 -20.16
N LEU A 17 -14.46 -3.26 -21.36
CA LEU A 17 -15.49 -3.73 -22.29
C LEU A 17 -15.19 -5.13 -22.84
N VAL A 18 -13.92 -5.45 -23.12
CA VAL A 18 -13.52 -6.80 -23.53
C VAL A 18 -13.86 -7.80 -22.40
N ILE A 19 -13.46 -7.50 -21.16
CA ILE A 19 -13.80 -8.35 -20.02
C ILE A 19 -15.33 -8.50 -19.89
N TYR A 20 -16.06 -7.36 -19.98
CA TYR A 20 -17.51 -7.37 -19.93
C TYR A 20 -18.15 -8.25 -21.03
N ASN A 21 -17.60 -8.24 -22.25
CA ASN A 21 -18.10 -9.09 -23.32
C ASN A 21 -18.07 -10.57 -22.97
N PHE A 22 -17.00 -11.05 -22.33
CA PHE A 22 -16.86 -12.45 -21.92
C PHE A 22 -17.70 -12.80 -20.70
N VAL A 23 -17.77 -11.92 -19.72
CA VAL A 23 -18.41 -12.21 -18.42
C VAL A 23 -19.90 -11.90 -18.43
N GLY A 24 -20.30 -10.83 -19.13
CA GLY A 24 -21.70 -10.41 -19.23
C GLY A 24 -22.24 -9.64 -18.04
N ASP A 25 -21.44 -9.41 -17.02
CA ASP A 25 -21.78 -8.64 -15.83
C ASP A 25 -20.72 -7.56 -15.60
N PHE A 26 -21.15 -6.31 -15.47
CA PHE A 26 -20.23 -5.19 -15.38
C PHE A 26 -19.47 -5.13 -14.04
N GLY A 27 -20.14 -5.53 -12.96
CA GLY A 27 -19.49 -5.62 -11.65
C GLY A 27 -18.42 -6.71 -11.60
N LEU A 28 -18.67 -7.88 -12.21
CA LEU A 28 -17.65 -8.92 -12.37
C LEU A 28 -16.51 -8.47 -13.28
N ALA A 29 -16.80 -7.69 -14.33
CA ALA A 29 -15.76 -7.10 -15.17
C ALA A 29 -14.85 -6.17 -14.36
N ILE A 30 -15.40 -5.36 -13.44
CA ILE A 30 -14.60 -4.52 -12.52
C ILE A 30 -13.73 -5.38 -11.61
N ILE A 31 -14.24 -6.49 -11.06
CA ILE A 31 -13.45 -7.38 -10.20
C ILE A 31 -12.25 -7.93 -10.98
N ILE A 32 -12.49 -8.52 -12.16
CA ILE A 32 -11.42 -9.11 -12.99
C ILE A 32 -10.42 -8.05 -13.41
N PHE A 33 -10.88 -6.89 -13.86
CA PHE A 33 -10.04 -5.77 -14.20
C PHE A 33 -9.15 -5.36 -13.02
N THR A 34 -9.72 -5.25 -11.82
CA THR A 34 -8.98 -4.88 -10.60
C THR A 34 -7.90 -5.92 -10.29
N ILE A 35 -8.20 -7.21 -10.42
CA ILE A 35 -7.23 -8.30 -10.21
C ILE A 35 -6.08 -8.17 -11.23
N ILE A 36 -6.39 -7.98 -12.51
CA ILE A 36 -5.38 -7.81 -13.57
C ILE A 36 -4.45 -6.64 -13.24
N VAL A 37 -5.01 -5.47 -12.93
CA VAL A 37 -4.24 -4.28 -12.55
C VAL A 37 -3.36 -4.56 -11.33
N LYS A 38 -3.88 -5.23 -10.31
CA LYS A 38 -3.12 -5.57 -9.10
C LYS A 38 -2.00 -6.58 -9.37
N ILE A 39 -2.19 -7.51 -10.30
CA ILE A 39 -1.13 -8.44 -10.74
C ILE A 39 -0.03 -7.68 -11.50
N VAL A 40 -0.39 -6.82 -12.45
CA VAL A 40 0.57 -6.00 -13.19
C VAL A 40 1.37 -5.10 -12.25
N LEU A 41 0.72 -4.53 -11.24
CA LEU A 41 1.36 -3.66 -10.23
C LEU A 41 2.04 -4.44 -9.09
N TRP A 42 1.98 -5.78 -9.09
CA TRP A 42 2.54 -6.62 -8.02
C TRP A 42 4.00 -6.31 -7.67
N PRO A 43 4.95 -6.21 -8.63
CA PRO A 43 6.36 -5.96 -8.31
C PRO A 43 6.56 -4.60 -7.62
N ILE A 44 5.77 -3.59 -8.01
CA ILE A 44 5.81 -2.26 -7.41
C ILE A 44 5.26 -2.32 -5.99
N THR A 45 4.11 -2.97 -5.79
CA THR A 45 3.46 -3.14 -4.48
C THR A 45 4.35 -3.93 -3.52
N LYS A 46 4.96 -5.04 -3.97
CA LYS A 46 5.92 -5.83 -3.18
C LYS A 46 7.08 -4.96 -2.69
N SER A 47 7.67 -4.19 -3.59
CA SER A 47 8.78 -3.31 -3.25
C SER A 47 8.39 -2.22 -2.25
N GLN A 48 7.20 -1.64 -2.38
CA GLN A 48 6.67 -0.64 -1.46
C GLN A 48 6.43 -1.24 -0.06
N LEU A 49 5.78 -2.40 0.02
CA LEU A 49 5.48 -3.06 1.29
C LEU A 49 6.75 -3.50 2.03
N HIS A 50 7.76 -3.99 1.29
CA HIS A 50 9.07 -4.28 1.86
C HIS A 50 9.73 -3.02 2.46
N GLN A 51 9.72 -1.88 1.75
CA GLN A 51 10.23 -0.61 2.26
C GLN A 51 9.45 -0.15 3.52
N SER A 52 8.12 -0.30 3.52
CA SER A 52 7.28 0.02 4.67
C SER A 52 7.67 -0.83 5.90
N LYS A 53 7.95 -2.12 5.70
CA LYS A 53 8.40 -3.03 6.75
C LYS A 53 9.79 -2.64 7.31
N LEU A 54 10.73 -2.28 6.42
CA LEU A 54 12.04 -1.78 6.83
C LEU A 54 11.92 -0.50 7.66
N MET A 55 11.09 0.45 7.24
CA MET A 55 10.81 1.66 8.01
C MET A 55 10.24 1.35 9.40
N GLN A 56 9.33 0.38 9.51
CA GLN A 56 8.82 -0.07 10.82
C GLN A 56 9.94 -0.60 11.72
N LYS A 57 10.87 -1.40 11.19
CA LYS A 57 12.01 -1.94 11.94
C LYS A 57 12.98 -0.87 12.41
N LEU A 58 13.15 0.20 11.64
CA LEU A 58 14.05 1.30 11.99
C LEU A 58 13.45 2.29 12.99
N GLN A 59 12.16 2.21 13.31
CA GLN A 59 11.50 3.09 14.28
C GLN A 59 12.24 3.21 15.63
N PRO A 60 12.72 2.13 16.28
CA PRO A 60 13.46 2.25 17.53
C PRO A 60 14.81 2.96 17.38
N GLU A 61 15.50 2.78 16.24
CA GLU A 61 16.77 3.48 15.98
C GLU A 61 16.54 4.96 15.68
N LEU A 62 15.50 5.29 14.93
CA LEU A 62 15.08 6.67 14.68
C LEU A 62 14.76 7.39 15.99
N LYS A 63 14.09 6.74 16.94
CA LYS A 63 13.84 7.30 18.28
C LYS A 63 15.13 7.57 19.06
N LYS A 64 16.13 6.68 18.95
CA LYS A 64 17.45 6.89 19.58
C LYS A 64 18.20 8.06 18.96
N ILE A 65 18.24 8.14 17.63
CA ILE A 65 18.86 9.27 16.90
C ILE A 65 18.26 10.59 17.38
N LYS A 66 16.94 10.66 17.43
CA LYS A 66 16.25 11.86 17.90
C LYS A 66 16.63 12.23 19.32
N LYS A 67 16.60 11.26 20.25
CA LYS A 67 16.99 11.50 21.65
C LYS A 67 18.43 12.01 21.76
N ASN A 68 19.34 11.44 20.96
CA ASN A 68 20.76 11.81 21.00
C ASN A 68 21.05 13.16 20.32
N ALA A 69 20.21 13.59 19.38
CA ALA A 69 20.36 14.88 18.70
C ALA A 69 20.02 16.09 19.61
N ASN A 70 19.33 15.88 20.75
CA ASN A 70 19.02 16.91 21.76
C ASN A 70 18.50 18.24 21.16
N GLY A 71 17.59 18.15 20.17
CA GLY A 71 17.00 19.33 19.50
C GLY A 71 17.83 19.90 18.33
N ASN A 72 19.03 19.37 18.07
CA ASN A 72 19.81 19.76 16.90
C ASN A 72 19.26 19.08 15.64
N ARG A 73 18.43 19.81 14.89
CA ARG A 73 17.74 19.31 13.67
C ARG A 73 18.70 18.93 12.55
N GLN A 74 19.83 19.63 12.40
CA GLN A 74 20.82 19.30 11.37
C GLN A 74 21.46 17.95 11.66
N LEU A 75 21.88 17.74 12.90
CA LEU A 75 22.47 16.47 13.35
C LEU A 75 21.47 15.32 13.22
N GLU A 76 20.20 15.52 13.61
CA GLU A 76 19.12 14.54 13.47
C GLU A 76 18.92 14.14 12.01
N ASN A 77 18.79 15.12 11.10
CA ASN A 77 18.60 14.86 9.67
C ASN A 77 19.77 14.10 9.05
N ILE A 78 21.00 14.47 9.38
CA ILE A 78 22.20 13.79 8.88
C ILE A 78 22.23 12.33 9.39
N GLN A 79 21.96 12.11 10.66
CA GLN A 79 21.93 10.76 11.24
C GLN A 79 20.80 9.91 10.68
N MET A 80 19.61 10.47 10.46
CA MET A 80 18.49 9.78 9.79
C MET A 80 18.83 9.39 8.35
N LEU A 81 19.41 10.30 7.56
CA LEU A 81 19.84 10.00 6.20
C LEU A 81 20.90 8.90 6.17
N ASN A 82 21.86 8.94 7.09
CA ASN A 82 22.87 7.88 7.22
C ASN A 82 22.26 6.54 7.61
N LEU A 83 21.27 6.52 8.51
CA LEU A 83 20.53 5.31 8.87
C LEU A 83 19.79 4.73 7.66
N TYR A 84 19.08 5.57 6.90
CA TYR A 84 18.38 5.15 5.69
C TYR A 84 19.33 4.60 4.62
N ARG A 85 20.49 5.25 4.41
CA ARG A 85 21.52 4.76 3.48
C ARG A 85 22.10 3.42 3.94
N LYS A 86 22.41 3.28 5.23
CA LYS A 86 22.94 2.03 5.81
C LYS A 86 22.01 0.83 5.61
N HIS A 87 20.70 1.06 5.66
CA HIS A 87 19.68 0.01 5.51
C HIS A 87 19.03 -0.01 4.12
N ASN A 88 19.56 0.72 3.13
CA ASN A 88 19.02 0.83 1.77
C ASN A 88 17.53 1.21 1.74
N VAL A 89 17.07 2.02 2.70
CA VAL A 89 15.68 2.48 2.78
C VAL A 89 15.49 3.71 1.90
N LYS A 90 14.47 3.64 1.04
CA LYS A 90 14.06 4.73 0.15
C LYS A 90 12.69 5.26 0.59
N PRO A 91 12.61 6.30 1.46
CA PRO A 91 11.36 6.74 2.07
C PRO A 91 10.32 7.25 1.03
N PHE A 92 10.79 7.79 -0.09
CA PHE A 92 9.90 8.29 -1.15
C PHE A 92 9.28 7.19 -2.02
N ARG A 93 9.66 5.93 -1.87
CA ARG A 93 9.12 4.83 -2.69
C ARG A 93 7.65 4.55 -2.40
N SER A 94 7.18 4.88 -1.19
CA SER A 94 5.75 4.78 -0.84
C SER A 94 4.89 5.79 -1.62
N ILE A 95 5.45 6.93 -1.99
CA ILE A 95 4.75 7.97 -2.76
C ILE A 95 4.53 7.52 -4.22
N LEU A 96 5.42 6.68 -4.77
CA LEU A 96 5.30 6.18 -6.15
C LEU A 96 3.97 5.45 -6.39
N THR A 97 3.48 4.71 -5.41
CA THR A 97 2.18 4.02 -5.53
C THR A 97 1.02 5.00 -5.65
N LEU A 98 1.09 6.14 -4.96
CA LEU A 98 0.09 7.19 -5.09
C LEU A 98 0.09 7.78 -6.51
N PHE A 99 1.26 8.04 -7.08
CA PHE A 99 1.39 8.54 -8.45
C PHE A 99 0.82 7.56 -9.50
N ILE A 100 0.91 6.26 -9.26
CA ILE A 100 0.32 5.25 -10.15
C ILE A 100 -1.20 5.14 -9.91
N GLN A 101 -1.65 5.26 -8.66
CA GLN A 101 -3.06 5.12 -8.31
C GLN A 101 -3.90 6.27 -8.85
N ILE A 102 -3.38 7.51 -8.86
CA ILE A 102 -4.13 8.70 -9.31
C ILE A 102 -4.58 8.58 -10.78
N PRO A 103 -3.72 8.26 -11.77
CA PRO A 103 -4.16 8.06 -13.14
C PRO A 103 -5.21 6.97 -13.30
N ILE A 104 -5.06 5.83 -12.60
CA ILE A 104 -6.05 4.74 -12.63
C ILE A 104 -7.39 5.22 -12.08
N PHE A 105 -7.38 5.96 -10.97
CA PHE A 105 -8.60 6.50 -10.37
C PHE A 105 -9.30 7.50 -11.30
N ILE A 106 -8.55 8.46 -11.87
CA ILE A 106 -9.10 9.46 -12.82
C ILE A 106 -9.70 8.77 -14.04
N THR A 107 -9.00 7.75 -14.56
CA THR A 107 -9.48 7.00 -15.72
C THR A 107 -10.75 6.23 -15.42
N LEU A 108 -10.80 5.50 -14.31
CA LEU A 108 -12.01 4.78 -13.91
C LEU A 108 -13.16 5.74 -13.64
N PHE A 109 -12.89 6.88 -13.01
CA PHE A 109 -13.90 7.93 -12.86
C PHE A 109 -14.45 8.38 -14.21
N SER A 110 -13.57 8.63 -15.20
CA SER A 110 -13.97 9.02 -16.56
C SER A 110 -14.77 7.92 -17.25
N VAL A 111 -14.34 6.68 -17.19
CA VAL A 111 -15.02 5.51 -17.76
C VAL A 111 -16.41 5.35 -17.15
N ILE A 112 -16.53 5.38 -15.83
CA ILE A 112 -17.81 5.23 -15.14
C ILE A 112 -18.74 6.42 -15.44
N ARG A 113 -18.21 7.63 -15.51
CA ARG A 113 -18.96 8.82 -15.90
C ARG A 113 -19.52 8.67 -17.32
N ILE A 114 -18.71 8.21 -18.28
CA ILE A 114 -19.15 7.96 -19.66
C ILE A 114 -20.29 6.95 -19.66
N ILE A 115 -20.11 5.81 -18.98
CA ILE A 115 -21.11 4.73 -18.92
C ILE A 115 -22.40 5.15 -18.19
N SER A 116 -22.30 5.99 -17.16
CA SER A 116 -23.44 6.34 -16.30
C SER A 116 -24.20 7.60 -16.75
N THR A 117 -23.51 8.58 -17.33
CA THR A 117 -24.11 9.91 -17.63
C THR A 117 -23.87 10.43 -19.04
N GLN A 118 -22.91 9.88 -19.77
CA GLN A 118 -22.51 10.33 -21.10
C GLN A 118 -22.49 9.16 -22.09
N GLN A 119 -23.47 8.29 -22.01
CA GLN A 119 -23.53 7.05 -22.77
C GLN A 119 -23.44 7.25 -24.28
N ASP A 120 -23.93 8.37 -24.80
CA ASP A 120 -23.80 8.75 -26.22
C ASP A 120 -22.33 8.89 -26.68
N GLN A 121 -21.39 9.03 -25.74
CA GLN A 121 -19.95 9.10 -26.04
C GLN A 121 -19.26 7.72 -26.08
N ILE A 122 -19.92 6.66 -25.65
CA ILE A 122 -19.34 5.30 -25.62
C ILE A 122 -18.70 4.94 -26.98
N PRO A 123 -19.35 5.10 -28.13
CA PRO A 123 -18.77 4.72 -29.43
C PRO A 123 -17.45 5.43 -29.75
N LYS A 124 -17.26 6.65 -29.23
CA LYS A 124 -16.04 7.45 -29.47
C LYS A 124 -14.79 6.87 -28.80
N TYR A 125 -14.98 6.13 -27.70
CA TYR A 125 -13.89 5.56 -26.90
C TYR A 125 -13.57 4.10 -27.26
N VAL A 126 -14.47 3.42 -28.00
CA VAL A 126 -14.29 2.02 -28.36
C VAL A 126 -13.36 1.89 -29.55
N TYR A 127 -12.39 0.95 -29.49
CA TYR A 127 -11.53 0.59 -30.61
C TYR A 127 -12.29 -0.22 -31.64
N ALA A 128 -11.96 -0.04 -32.92
CA ALA A 128 -12.60 -0.77 -34.02
C ALA A 128 -12.65 -2.29 -33.80
N PRO A 129 -11.56 -2.98 -33.40
CA PRO A 129 -11.63 -4.43 -33.15
C PRO A 129 -12.52 -4.81 -31.96
N VAL A 130 -12.66 -3.92 -30.96
CA VAL A 130 -13.49 -4.16 -29.78
C VAL A 130 -14.97 -3.97 -30.10
N SER A 131 -15.30 -3.08 -31.04
CA SER A 131 -16.69 -2.82 -31.45
C SER A 131 -17.36 -4.02 -32.14
N GLU A 132 -16.58 -4.98 -32.63
CA GLU A 132 -17.10 -6.20 -33.27
C GLU A 132 -17.57 -7.25 -32.26
N PHE A 133 -17.19 -7.14 -31.00
CA PHE A 133 -17.67 -8.08 -29.97
C PHE A 133 -19.17 -7.93 -29.73
N ALA A 134 -19.89 -9.07 -29.66
CA ALA A 134 -21.36 -9.10 -29.65
C ALA A 134 -21.99 -8.17 -28.61
N LYS A 135 -21.61 -8.28 -27.34
CA LYS A 135 -22.17 -7.43 -26.25
C LYS A 135 -21.72 -5.96 -26.36
N VAL A 136 -20.51 -5.71 -26.86
CA VAL A 136 -20.01 -4.35 -27.08
C VAL A 136 -20.75 -3.69 -28.23
N SER A 137 -20.98 -4.41 -29.34
CA SER A 137 -21.80 -3.96 -30.46
C SER A 137 -23.22 -3.59 -30.03
N GLU A 138 -23.83 -4.38 -29.14
CA GLU A 138 -25.13 -4.07 -28.56
C GLU A 138 -25.12 -2.77 -27.75
N VAL A 139 -24.11 -2.59 -26.90
CA VAL A 139 -23.92 -1.35 -26.13
C VAL A 139 -23.68 -0.15 -27.04
N ILE A 140 -22.97 -0.31 -28.16
CA ILE A 140 -22.73 0.78 -29.13
C ILE A 140 -24.02 1.15 -29.87
N LYS A 141 -24.84 0.16 -30.25
CA LYS A 141 -26.12 0.38 -30.95
C LYS A 141 -27.15 1.09 -30.08
N ASN A 142 -27.19 0.72 -28.79
CA ASN A 142 -28.13 1.24 -27.80
C ASN A 142 -27.42 1.72 -26.54
N PRO A 143 -26.59 2.76 -26.58
CA PRO A 143 -25.76 3.15 -25.42
C PRO A 143 -26.58 3.49 -24.18
N ARG A 144 -27.76 4.07 -24.34
CA ARG A 144 -28.66 4.45 -23.22
C ARG A 144 -29.36 3.28 -22.56
N SER A 145 -29.38 2.11 -23.18
CA SER A 145 -29.94 0.88 -22.58
C SER A 145 -28.93 0.17 -21.69
N PHE A 146 -27.67 0.56 -21.74
CA PHE A 146 -26.62 -0.04 -20.93
C PHE A 146 -26.75 0.37 -19.46
N ASP A 147 -27.15 -0.59 -18.62
CA ASP A 147 -27.28 -0.42 -17.17
C ASP A 147 -26.18 -1.27 -16.47
N PRO A 148 -25.10 -0.62 -15.97
CA PRO A 148 -24.00 -1.33 -15.34
C PRO A 148 -24.42 -1.92 -13.99
N LYS A 149 -24.64 -3.22 -13.97
CA LYS A 149 -25.07 -3.97 -12.78
C LYS A 149 -23.99 -4.91 -12.26
N LEU A 150 -24.10 -5.24 -10.98
CA LEU A 150 -23.40 -6.34 -10.32
C LEU A 150 -24.42 -7.44 -10.05
N PHE A 151 -24.15 -8.65 -10.56
CA PHE A 151 -25.02 -9.82 -10.50
C PHE A 151 -26.48 -9.56 -10.98
N GLY A 152 -26.62 -8.64 -11.92
CA GLY A 152 -27.92 -8.25 -12.43
C GLY A 152 -28.83 -7.50 -11.45
N VAL A 153 -28.42 -7.32 -10.20
CA VAL A 153 -29.26 -6.78 -9.10
C VAL A 153 -28.85 -5.39 -8.67
N VAL A 154 -27.56 -5.15 -8.39
CA VAL A 154 -27.08 -3.88 -7.85
C VAL A 154 -26.68 -2.94 -8.99
N ARG A 155 -27.34 -1.80 -9.10
CA ARG A 155 -26.98 -0.75 -10.08
C ARG A 155 -25.76 0.01 -9.65
N LEU A 156 -24.66 -0.17 -10.38
CA LEU A 156 -23.39 0.47 -10.12
C LEU A 156 -23.34 1.93 -10.64
N SER A 157 -24.34 2.35 -11.41
CA SER A 157 -24.56 3.76 -11.82
C SER A 157 -25.16 4.62 -10.71
N GLU A 158 -25.73 4.02 -9.67
CA GLU A 158 -26.26 4.75 -8.52
C GLU A 158 -25.15 5.19 -7.56
N LYS A 159 -25.48 6.15 -6.68
CA LYS A 159 -24.61 6.57 -5.57
C LYS A 159 -25.06 5.90 -4.27
N ALA A 160 -24.17 5.85 -3.27
CA ALA A 160 -24.52 5.33 -1.96
C ALA A 160 -25.47 6.25 -1.17
N LEU A 161 -25.44 7.55 -1.43
CA LEU A 161 -26.37 8.54 -0.86
C LEU A 161 -27.05 9.36 -1.95
N PRO A 162 -28.34 9.74 -1.74
CA PRO A 162 -29.23 9.31 -0.65
C PRO A 162 -29.66 7.83 -0.76
N ILE A 163 -29.96 7.19 0.37
CA ILE A 163 -30.40 5.78 0.42
C ILE A 163 -31.88 5.71 0.03
N ASN A 164 -32.16 5.71 -1.28
CA ASN A 164 -33.50 5.67 -1.84
C ASN A 164 -33.80 4.37 -2.63
N SER A 165 -32.85 3.45 -2.68
CA SER A 165 -32.98 2.17 -3.38
C SER A 165 -32.24 1.06 -2.64
N LYS A 166 -32.55 -0.22 -2.97
CA LYS A 166 -31.78 -1.37 -2.48
C LYS A 166 -30.33 -1.33 -2.95
N SER A 167 -30.07 -0.84 -4.17
CA SER A 167 -28.71 -0.65 -4.69
C SER A 167 -27.95 0.38 -3.88
N ALA A 168 -28.55 1.54 -3.57
CA ALA A 168 -27.92 2.60 -2.77
C ALA A 168 -27.61 2.09 -1.34
N ALA A 169 -28.52 1.34 -0.71
CA ALA A 169 -28.28 0.73 0.59
C ALA A 169 -27.09 -0.25 0.57
N PHE A 170 -27.04 -1.12 -0.45
CA PHE A 170 -25.91 -2.05 -0.63
C PHE A 170 -24.60 -1.29 -0.84
N LEU A 171 -24.58 -0.27 -1.69
CA LEU A 171 -23.41 0.56 -1.95
C LEU A 171 -22.94 1.31 -0.69
N PHE A 172 -23.87 1.78 0.14
CA PHE A 172 -23.53 2.39 1.43
C PHE A 172 -22.81 1.40 2.34
N VAL A 173 -23.34 0.18 2.48
CA VAL A 173 -22.70 -0.89 3.27
C VAL A 173 -21.30 -1.20 2.73
N ILE A 174 -21.15 -1.33 1.40
CA ILE A 174 -19.85 -1.55 0.74
C ILE A 174 -18.88 -0.39 1.04
N THR A 175 -19.37 0.84 1.07
CA THR A 175 -18.54 2.03 1.39
C THR A 175 -18.01 1.97 2.82
N VAL A 176 -18.87 1.58 3.78
CA VAL A 176 -18.44 1.38 5.18
C VAL A 176 -17.37 0.30 5.27
N PHE A 177 -17.61 -0.88 4.67
CA PHE A 177 -16.63 -1.96 4.66
C PHE A 177 -15.33 -1.58 3.96
N SER A 178 -15.40 -0.78 2.90
CA SER A 178 -14.22 -0.25 2.20
C SER A 178 -13.38 0.65 3.10
N ALA A 179 -14.01 1.54 3.87
CA ALA A 179 -13.34 2.41 4.82
C ALA A 179 -12.68 1.60 5.96
N LEU A 180 -13.36 0.57 6.47
CA LEU A 180 -12.81 -0.34 7.47
C LEU A 180 -11.63 -1.16 6.93
N ALA A 181 -11.75 -1.68 5.72
CA ALA A 181 -10.68 -2.40 5.03
C ALA A 181 -9.45 -1.51 4.80
N GLN A 182 -9.65 -0.27 4.38
CA GLN A 182 -8.58 0.70 4.23
C GLN A 182 -7.90 1.02 5.57
N TRP A 183 -8.68 1.26 6.62
CA TRP A 183 -8.15 1.50 7.96
C TRP A 183 -7.30 0.32 8.44
N TYR A 184 -7.78 -0.91 8.25
CA TYR A 184 -7.04 -2.11 8.60
C TYR A 184 -5.74 -2.24 7.80
N SER A 185 -5.79 -2.01 6.47
CA SER A 185 -4.62 -2.00 5.59
C SER A 185 -3.57 -0.99 6.03
N ILE A 186 -3.97 0.24 6.37
CA ILE A 186 -3.06 1.27 6.87
C ILE A 186 -2.41 0.82 8.20
N ARG A 187 -3.17 0.21 9.11
CA ARG A 187 -2.63 -0.29 10.38
C ARG A 187 -1.61 -1.42 10.20
N GLN A 188 -1.75 -2.26 9.20
CA GLN A 188 -0.76 -3.30 8.89
C GLN A 188 0.58 -2.70 8.42
N THR A 189 0.54 -1.59 7.72
CA THR A 189 1.72 -0.92 7.15
C THR A 189 2.36 0.10 8.09
N GLN A 190 1.63 0.58 9.09
CA GLN A 190 2.15 1.47 10.12
C GLN A 190 2.64 0.68 11.33
N GLY A 191 3.87 0.95 11.80
CA GLY A 191 4.39 0.36 13.02
C GLY A 191 3.57 0.79 14.26
N LYS A 192 3.66 0.03 15.36
CA LYS A 192 3.08 0.41 16.65
C LYS A 192 3.70 1.73 17.12
N THR A 193 2.96 2.80 17.03
CA THR A 193 3.36 4.11 17.57
C THR A 193 2.83 4.25 18.99
N ASN A 194 3.71 4.05 19.97
CA ASN A 194 3.44 4.45 21.35
C ASN A 194 3.75 5.95 21.47
N GLY A 195 2.88 6.80 20.94
CA GLY A 195 3.03 8.25 20.99
C GLY A 195 2.09 8.88 22.01
N ARG A 196 2.49 10.03 22.56
CA ARG A 196 1.65 10.93 23.36
C ARG A 196 0.37 11.30 22.62
N LYS A 197 -0.66 11.69 23.34
CA LYS A 197 -1.90 12.20 22.74
C LYS A 197 -1.67 13.58 22.14
N ILE A 198 -2.39 13.90 21.07
CA ILE A 198 -2.36 15.26 20.44
C ILE A 198 -2.67 16.33 21.48
N SER A 199 -3.63 16.07 22.38
CA SER A 199 -4.02 16.98 23.45
C SER A 199 -2.85 17.39 24.37
N ASP A 200 -1.92 16.46 24.62
CA ASP A 200 -0.79 16.72 25.53
C ASP A 200 0.24 17.62 24.87
N ILE A 201 0.45 17.46 23.56
CA ILE A 201 1.37 18.28 22.78
C ILE A 201 0.77 19.66 22.48
N MET A 202 -0.53 19.73 22.22
CA MET A 202 -1.21 21.03 22.09
C MET A 202 -1.15 21.85 23.39
N LYS A 203 -1.25 21.21 24.55
CA LYS A 203 -1.06 21.87 25.85
C LYS A 203 0.37 22.37 26.03
N GLU A 204 1.38 21.56 25.71
CA GLU A 204 2.78 21.98 25.76
C GLU A 204 3.10 23.11 24.77
N ALA A 205 2.49 23.10 23.58
CA ALA A 205 2.62 24.19 22.62
C ALA A 205 1.94 25.48 23.10
N ALA A 206 0.79 25.37 23.79
CA ALA A 206 0.13 26.51 24.42
C ALA A 206 0.94 27.09 25.62
N GLU A 207 1.77 26.26 26.27
CA GLU A 207 2.73 26.65 27.31
C GLU A 207 4.03 27.24 26.74
N GLY A 208 4.12 27.48 25.43
CA GLY A 208 5.30 28.07 24.78
C GLY A 208 6.46 27.09 24.55
N LYS A 209 6.28 25.80 24.82
CA LYS A 209 7.27 24.77 24.51
C LYS A 209 7.20 24.42 23.04
N GLN A 210 8.32 24.50 22.32
CA GLN A 210 8.35 24.11 20.90
C GLN A 210 8.01 22.63 20.75
N ALA A 211 6.88 22.35 20.09
CA ALA A 211 6.48 20.98 19.76
C ALA A 211 7.57 20.32 18.91
N ASP A 212 7.98 19.13 19.34
CA ASP A 212 8.98 18.34 18.64
C ASP A 212 8.43 17.86 17.27
N GLN A 213 9.13 18.24 16.19
CA GLN A 213 8.73 17.93 14.81
C GLN A 213 8.54 16.44 14.54
N ALA A 214 9.34 15.56 15.17
CA ALA A 214 9.20 14.13 14.98
C ALA A 214 8.04 13.54 15.81
N GLU A 215 7.68 14.14 16.93
CA GLU A 215 6.43 13.83 17.64
C GLU A 215 5.22 14.31 16.83
N MET A 216 5.30 15.51 16.26
CA MET A 216 4.29 16.00 15.31
C MET A 216 4.15 15.06 14.11
N ASN A 217 5.23 14.60 13.49
CA ASN A 217 5.17 13.65 12.38
C ASN A 217 4.56 12.30 12.78
N GLN A 218 4.83 11.80 13.99
CA GLN A 218 4.19 10.57 14.49
C GLN A 218 2.70 10.76 14.74
N ILE A 219 2.30 11.92 15.25
CA ILE A 219 0.90 12.25 15.49
C ILE A 219 0.16 12.42 14.17
N VAL A 220 0.74 13.20 13.23
CA VAL A 220 0.19 13.36 11.88
C VAL A 220 0.02 12.00 11.21
N SER A 221 1.02 11.12 11.27
CA SER A 221 0.94 9.77 10.73
C SER A 221 -0.17 8.93 11.40
N ARG A 222 -0.32 9.02 12.72
CA ARG A 222 -1.39 8.36 13.47
C ARG A 222 -2.76 8.94 13.12
N GLN A 223 -2.87 10.25 13.02
CA GLN A 223 -4.10 10.93 12.67
C GLN A 223 -4.52 10.63 11.23
N MET A 224 -3.56 10.60 10.28
CA MET A 224 -3.82 10.20 8.90
C MET A 224 -4.36 8.77 8.80
N SER A 225 -4.00 7.87 9.72
CA SER A 225 -4.54 6.50 9.71
C SER A 225 -6.05 6.43 9.99
N PHE A 226 -6.62 7.43 10.63
CA PHE A 226 -8.08 7.56 10.86
C PHE A 226 -8.72 8.57 9.91
N MET A 227 -8.07 9.71 9.69
CA MET A 227 -8.62 10.76 8.83
C MET A 227 -8.73 10.31 7.37
N MET A 228 -7.72 9.59 6.86
CA MET A 228 -7.72 9.19 5.46
C MET A 228 -8.86 8.22 5.12
N PRO A 229 -9.15 7.13 5.88
CA PRO A 229 -10.34 6.32 5.65
C PRO A 229 -11.65 7.08 5.83
N ALA A 230 -11.74 7.98 6.84
CA ALA A 230 -12.93 8.79 7.05
C ALA A 230 -13.18 9.77 5.90
N MET A 231 -12.13 10.45 5.42
CA MET A 231 -12.22 11.33 4.26
C MET A 231 -12.62 10.56 3.00
N MET A 232 -12.01 9.38 2.77
CA MET A 232 -12.36 8.53 1.63
C MET A 232 -13.80 8.01 1.72
N PHE A 233 -14.30 7.71 2.92
CA PHE A 233 -15.70 7.37 3.12
C PHE A 233 -16.61 8.51 2.64
N VAL A 234 -16.39 9.75 3.10
CA VAL A 234 -17.18 10.93 2.71
C VAL A 234 -17.13 11.16 1.19
N VAL A 235 -15.97 10.94 0.57
CA VAL A 235 -15.81 11.05 -0.89
C VAL A 235 -16.58 9.94 -1.60
N MET A 236 -16.41 8.68 -1.18
CA MET A 236 -16.97 7.52 -1.88
C MET A 236 -18.50 7.42 -1.80
N VAL A 237 -19.13 7.88 -0.71
CA VAL A 237 -20.60 7.89 -0.62
C VAL A 237 -21.25 8.79 -1.69
N ASN A 238 -20.51 9.77 -2.21
CA ASN A 238 -20.98 10.72 -3.24
C ASN A 238 -20.59 10.30 -4.67
N PHE A 239 -19.77 9.26 -4.81
CA PHE A 239 -19.37 8.75 -6.12
C PHE A 239 -20.29 7.64 -6.62
N TYR A 240 -20.24 7.36 -7.92
CA TYR A 240 -20.95 6.25 -8.54
C TYR A 240 -20.52 4.93 -7.94
N GLY A 241 -21.47 4.01 -7.75
CA GLY A 241 -21.26 2.74 -7.12
C GLY A 241 -20.16 1.89 -7.73
N ALA A 242 -19.94 1.98 -9.03
CA ALA A 242 -18.86 1.28 -9.71
C ALA A 242 -17.47 1.70 -9.21
N ILE A 243 -17.26 2.99 -8.88
CA ILE A 243 -15.99 3.49 -8.33
C ILE A 243 -15.83 3.00 -6.89
N THR A 244 -16.89 3.10 -6.09
CA THR A 244 -16.92 2.61 -4.71
C THR A 244 -16.64 1.11 -4.65
N PHE A 245 -17.25 0.34 -5.56
CA PHE A 245 -17.05 -1.09 -5.68
C PHE A 245 -15.62 -1.46 -6.09
N TYR A 246 -15.07 -0.78 -7.12
CA TYR A 246 -13.65 -0.90 -7.48
C TYR A 246 -12.73 -0.65 -6.28
N TYR A 247 -13.01 0.43 -5.54
CA TYR A 247 -12.18 0.81 -4.38
C TYR A 247 -12.27 -0.23 -3.26
N PHE A 248 -13.45 -0.80 -3.03
CA PHE A 248 -13.66 -1.89 -2.09
C PHE A 248 -12.83 -3.13 -2.48
N ILE A 249 -12.94 -3.60 -3.72
CA ILE A 249 -12.17 -4.75 -4.23
C ILE A 249 -10.67 -4.49 -4.15
N THR A 250 -10.24 -3.27 -4.49
CA THR A 250 -8.85 -2.82 -4.38
C THR A 250 -8.32 -2.96 -2.95
N ASN A 251 -9.08 -2.53 -1.94
CA ASN A 251 -8.71 -2.64 -0.53
C ASN A 251 -8.66 -4.09 -0.05
N LEU A 252 -9.59 -4.93 -0.46
CA LEU A 252 -9.58 -6.36 -0.11
C LEU A 252 -8.33 -7.06 -0.67
N ILE A 253 -8.03 -6.85 -1.96
CA ILE A 253 -6.84 -7.42 -2.59
C ILE A 253 -5.57 -6.90 -1.90
N GLN A 254 -5.55 -5.61 -1.54
CA GLN A 254 -4.41 -5.01 -0.85
C GLN A 254 -4.15 -5.64 0.51
N ILE A 255 -5.18 -5.94 1.30
CA ILE A 255 -5.04 -6.64 2.59
C ILE A 255 -4.42 -8.03 2.38
N ILE A 256 -4.89 -8.77 1.38
CA ILE A 256 -4.36 -10.11 1.03
C ILE A 256 -2.88 -10.00 0.62
N GLN A 257 -2.56 -9.05 -0.27
CA GLN A 257 -1.19 -8.80 -0.72
C GLN A 257 -0.25 -8.44 0.44
N GLN A 258 -0.70 -7.56 1.34
CA GLN A 258 0.08 -7.16 2.52
C GLN A 258 0.37 -8.34 3.43
N LYS A 259 -0.65 -9.14 3.74
CA LYS A 259 -0.49 -10.34 4.58
C LYS A 259 0.52 -11.30 3.95
N TYR A 260 0.36 -11.62 2.67
CA TYR A 260 1.23 -12.54 1.95
C TYR A 260 2.69 -12.08 1.94
N ILE A 261 2.94 -10.81 1.60
CA ILE A 261 4.30 -10.26 1.53
C ILE A 261 4.94 -10.18 2.93
N PHE A 262 4.17 -9.79 3.95
CA PHE A 262 4.69 -9.72 5.32
C PHE A 262 5.00 -11.10 5.92
N ASP A 263 4.27 -12.14 5.54
CA ASP A 263 4.55 -13.50 5.96
C ASP A 263 5.82 -14.06 5.29
N ILE A 264 6.08 -13.73 4.02
CA ILE A 264 7.33 -14.07 3.32
C ILE A 264 8.52 -13.36 4.01
N ASP A 265 8.43 -12.05 4.17
CA ASP A 265 9.51 -11.26 4.83
C ASP A 265 9.81 -11.77 6.24
N ARG A 266 8.81 -12.28 6.98
CA ARG A 266 9.01 -12.86 8.29
C ARG A 266 9.77 -14.20 8.24
N LYS A 267 9.39 -15.09 7.33
CA LYS A 267 10.06 -16.39 7.14
C LYS A 267 11.52 -16.21 6.73
N GLU A 268 11.82 -15.35 5.76
CA GLU A 268 13.20 -15.05 5.36
C GLU A 268 14.07 -14.57 6.54
N LEU A 269 13.47 -13.78 7.44
CA LEU A 269 14.17 -13.28 8.63
C LEU A 269 14.41 -14.38 9.68
N GLU A 270 13.46 -15.28 9.87
CA GLU A 270 13.59 -16.42 10.78
C GLU A 270 14.66 -17.40 10.28
N GLU A 271 14.72 -17.64 8.96
CA GLU A 271 15.76 -18.45 8.32
C GLU A 271 17.16 -17.84 8.53
N VAL A 272 17.34 -16.56 8.23
CA VAL A 272 18.62 -15.86 8.43
C VAL A 272 19.02 -15.82 9.90
N ALA A 273 18.07 -15.69 10.82
CA ALA A 273 18.35 -15.72 12.26
C ALA A 273 18.79 -17.14 12.72
N SER A 274 18.14 -18.19 12.22
CA SER A 274 18.46 -19.58 12.53
C SER A 274 19.84 -19.97 11.97
N GLU A 275 20.19 -19.56 10.75
CA GLU A 275 21.51 -19.78 10.16
C GLU A 275 22.64 -19.10 10.96
N LYS A 276 22.42 -17.83 11.38
CA LYS A 276 23.38 -17.11 12.22
C LYS A 276 23.58 -17.79 13.59
N THR A 277 22.50 -18.32 14.16
CA THR A 277 22.54 -19.05 15.43
C THR A 277 23.26 -20.37 15.26
N ASN A 278 22.98 -21.11 14.19
CA ASN A 278 23.67 -22.37 13.87
C ASN A 278 25.16 -22.16 13.60
N LYS A 279 25.56 -21.11 12.85
CA LYS A 279 26.98 -20.74 12.66
C LYS A 279 27.65 -20.39 13.99
N LYS A 280 26.99 -19.63 14.89
CA LYS A 280 27.54 -19.32 16.21
C LYS A 280 27.73 -20.59 17.08
N ILE A 281 26.74 -21.50 17.04
CA ILE A 281 26.83 -22.78 17.78
C ILE A 281 27.94 -23.64 17.21
N LYS A 282 28.11 -23.73 15.89
CA LYS A 282 29.18 -24.49 15.23
C LYS A 282 30.53 -23.91 15.60
N ASN A 283 30.74 -22.62 15.51
CA ASN A 283 31.98 -21.96 15.90
C ASN A 283 32.27 -22.09 17.42
N ALA A 284 31.23 -22.07 18.25
CA ALA A 284 31.41 -22.31 19.71
C ALA A 284 31.75 -23.76 20.04
N LYS A 285 31.25 -24.76 19.29
CA LYS A 285 31.62 -26.16 19.41
C LYS A 285 33.06 -26.40 18.95
N GLU A 286 33.48 -25.84 17.81
CA GLU A 286 34.85 -25.89 17.32
C GLU A 286 35.82 -25.25 18.30
N ALA A 287 35.50 -24.10 18.89
CA ALA A 287 36.30 -23.45 19.92
C ALA A 287 36.40 -24.26 21.23
N LYS A 288 35.35 -25.05 21.57
CA LYS A 288 35.40 -25.98 22.72
C LYS A 288 36.27 -27.21 22.44
N ILE A 289 36.24 -27.76 21.20
CA ILE A 289 37.08 -28.90 20.79
C ILE A 289 38.53 -28.48 20.82
N ILE A 290 38.92 -27.34 20.28
CA ILE A 290 40.30 -26.83 20.32
C ILE A 290 40.78 -26.61 21.75
N LYS A 291 39.91 -26.26 22.72
CA LYS A 291 40.26 -26.13 24.13
C LYS A 291 40.40 -27.48 24.86
N SER A 292 39.73 -28.54 24.40
CA SER A 292 39.83 -29.87 25.00
C SER A 292 41.12 -30.60 24.59
N ASP A 293 41.58 -30.42 23.34
CA ASP A 293 42.82 -31.05 22.85
C ASP A 293 44.08 -30.42 23.43
N ASN A 294 44.02 -29.19 23.97
CA ASN A 294 45.16 -28.51 24.60
C ASN A 294 45.33 -28.82 26.10
N LYS A 295 44.51 -29.74 26.69
CA LYS A 295 44.65 -30.13 28.08
C LYS A 295 45.57 -31.33 28.31
N SER A 296 46.13 -31.97 27.28
CA SER A 296 46.96 -33.15 27.39
C SER A 296 48.48 -32.94 27.15
N SER A 297 48.95 -31.71 26.92
CA SER A 297 50.39 -31.44 26.91
C SER A 297 50.71 -30.17 27.67
N GLY A 298 51.33 -30.35 28.84
CA GLY A 298 51.83 -29.25 29.67
C GLY A 298 52.90 -28.45 28.97
N ASN A 299 52.52 -27.32 28.41
CA ASN A 299 53.36 -26.13 28.25
C ASN A 299 52.54 -24.96 27.78
N ILE A 300 52.32 -24.03 28.69
CA ILE A 300 51.59 -22.79 28.40
C ILE A 300 52.51 -21.84 27.63
N ARG A 301 52.41 -21.83 26.28
CA ARG A 301 52.90 -20.70 25.47
C ARG A 301 51.79 -19.68 25.34
N ARG A 302 51.95 -18.53 25.99
CA ARG A 302 51.13 -17.35 25.80
C ARG A 302 51.22 -16.90 24.32
N ILE A 303 50.16 -17.10 23.52
CA ILE A 303 50.03 -16.50 22.22
C ILE A 303 49.46 -15.08 22.42
N LYS A 304 50.28 -14.04 22.17
CA LYS A 304 49.86 -12.66 22.08
C LYS A 304 48.89 -12.52 20.92
N ALA A 305 47.70 -11.98 21.16
CA ALA A 305 46.76 -11.60 20.12
C ALA A 305 47.43 -10.56 19.22
N LYS A 306 47.49 -10.86 17.92
CA LYS A 306 47.98 -9.95 16.88
C LYS A 306 46.89 -8.90 16.59
N ASP A 307 47.21 -7.68 17.00
CA ASP A 307 46.35 -6.51 16.78
C ASP A 307 46.25 -6.23 15.27
N SER A 308 45.06 -6.43 14.68
CA SER A 308 44.78 -6.19 13.27
C SER A 308 44.25 -4.76 13.04
N ARG A 309 44.87 -3.77 13.70
CA ARG A 309 44.72 -2.36 13.32
C ARG A 309 45.99 -1.87 12.63
N ARG A 310 46.02 -2.02 11.29
CA ARG A 310 46.70 -1.12 10.34
C ARG A 310 46.66 -1.70 8.94
N LYS A 311 45.84 -1.11 8.08
CA LYS A 311 46.26 -0.56 6.78
C LYS A 311 45.02 -0.02 6.05
N LYS A 312 45.11 1.26 5.92
CA LYS A 312 44.75 2.21 4.85
C LYS A 312 43.31 2.17 4.35
#